data_c32ec31d4d9a642f55485ee0860bd32f
#
_entry.id   c32ec31d4d9a642f55485ee0860bd32f
#
_cell.length_a   1.000
_cell.length_b   1.000
_cell.length_c   1.000
_cell.angle_alpha   90.00
_cell.angle_beta   90.00
_cell.angle_gamma   90.00
#
_symmetry.space_group_name_H-M   'P 1'
#
loop_
_entity.id
_entity.type
_entity.pdbx_description
1 polymer ?
#
loop_
_entity_poly.entity_id
_entity_poly.type
_entity_poly.pdbx_seq_one_letter_code
_entity_poly.pdbx_strand_id
1 'polypeptide(L)'
;YTNPLCTRYAGRTMQHIYSDDNKFSTWRRLWVALAESEQELGLPITDAQLEQLRAHITDIDYAYAAEREHEVRHDVMAHVLTYGACCPEAKPILHLGATSCYVGDNTDIILMREALEQIRSLLVNVIQALADFAETHKAQPTLAYTHFQAAQPKTVGKRATLWAQDLLMDLEQLEFQLEHL
;
A
#
# COMPACT_ATOMS: atom_id res chain seq x y z
N TYR A 1 13.85 17.91 -4.75
CA TYR A 1 12.66 18.32 -3.99
C TYR A 1 12.37 17.30 -2.90
N THR A 2 12.16 17.76 -1.67
CA THR A 2 11.86 16.87 -0.54
C THR A 2 10.44 17.14 -0.05
N ASN A 3 9.63 16.08 0.02
CA ASN A 3 8.26 16.21 0.50
C ASN A 3 8.21 16.07 2.03
N PRO A 4 7.66 17.03 2.77
CA PRO A 4 7.55 16.96 4.23
C PRO A 4 6.67 15.78 4.70
N LEU A 5 5.75 15.29 3.91
CA LEU A 5 5.00 14.07 4.23
C LEU A 5 5.94 12.89 4.44
N CYS A 6 6.96 12.72 3.59
CA CYS A 6 7.95 11.64 3.73
C CYS A 6 8.94 11.91 4.86
N THR A 7 9.41 13.15 5.03
CA THR A 7 10.51 13.46 5.96
C THR A 7 10.08 13.70 7.39
N ARG A 8 8.80 14.07 7.64
CA ARG A 8 8.31 14.53 8.94
C ARG A 8 7.08 13.79 9.45
N TYR A 9 6.20 13.30 8.58
CA TYR A 9 4.88 12.81 8.98
C TYR A 9 4.66 11.32 8.74
N ALA A 10 5.10 10.77 7.60
CA ALA A 10 4.92 9.36 7.31
C ALA A 10 5.85 8.47 8.15
N GLY A 11 5.30 7.44 8.77
CA GLY A 11 6.06 6.37 9.42
C GLY A 11 6.84 5.52 8.40
N ARG A 12 7.85 4.76 8.87
CA ARG A 12 8.70 3.95 7.99
C ARG A 12 7.93 2.92 7.18
N THR A 13 6.90 2.29 7.77
CA THR A 13 6.06 1.31 7.07
C THR A 13 5.34 1.95 5.89
N MET A 14 4.70 3.11 6.10
CA MET A 14 4.00 3.82 5.03
C MET A 14 4.96 4.31 3.94
N GLN A 15 6.17 4.77 4.30
CA GLN A 15 7.20 5.13 3.34
C GLN A 15 7.66 3.94 2.51
N HIS A 16 7.77 2.74 3.12
CA HIS A 16 8.13 1.52 2.39
C HIS A 16 7.01 1.10 1.43
N ILE A 17 5.75 1.12 1.86
CA ILE A 17 4.60 0.77 1.01
C ILE A 17 4.62 1.56 -0.31
N TYR A 18 4.89 2.86 -0.24
CA TYR A 18 4.94 3.75 -1.41
C TYR A 18 6.36 4.02 -1.93
N SER A 19 7.33 3.17 -1.60
CA SER A 19 8.67 3.28 -2.14
C SER A 19 8.76 2.71 -3.57
N ASP A 20 9.75 3.19 -4.32
CA ASP A 20 10.06 2.63 -5.63
C ASP A 20 10.44 1.14 -5.54
N ASP A 21 11.15 0.72 -4.48
CA ASP A 21 11.49 -0.69 -4.25
C ASP A 21 10.25 -1.57 -4.16
N ASN A 22 9.22 -1.16 -3.39
CA ASN A 22 7.99 -1.93 -3.28
C ASN A 22 7.17 -1.87 -4.58
N LYS A 23 7.07 -0.70 -5.20
CA LYS A 23 6.35 -0.50 -6.46
C LYS A 23 6.91 -1.42 -7.55
N PHE A 24 8.19 -1.34 -7.82
CA PHE A 24 8.78 -2.08 -8.95
C PHE A 24 8.99 -3.57 -8.66
N SER A 25 9.19 -3.95 -7.39
CA SER A 25 9.12 -5.37 -7.00
C SER A 25 7.72 -5.94 -7.19
N THR A 26 6.68 -5.16 -6.96
CA THR A 26 5.28 -5.56 -7.22
C THR A 26 5.02 -5.70 -8.71
N TRP A 27 5.54 -4.82 -9.58
CA TRP A 27 5.51 -5.01 -11.02
C TRP A 27 6.12 -6.35 -11.43
N ARG A 28 7.29 -6.70 -10.88
CA ARG A 28 7.95 -7.98 -11.17
C ARG A 28 7.14 -9.19 -10.69
N ARG A 29 6.50 -9.10 -9.50
CA ARG A 29 5.57 -10.15 -9.03
C ARG A 29 4.38 -10.33 -9.98
N LEU A 30 3.83 -9.24 -10.49
CA LEU A 30 2.73 -9.28 -11.46
C LEU A 30 3.17 -9.89 -12.79
N TRP A 31 4.38 -9.61 -13.28
CA TRP A 31 4.92 -10.29 -14.47
C TRP A 31 5.19 -11.77 -14.24
N VAL A 32 5.62 -12.17 -13.04
CA VAL A 32 5.72 -13.60 -12.68
C VAL A 32 4.35 -14.25 -12.74
N ALA A 33 3.35 -13.66 -12.08
CA ALA A 33 1.98 -14.19 -12.06
C ALA A 33 1.36 -14.27 -13.47
N LEU A 34 1.62 -13.29 -14.33
CA LEU A 34 1.21 -13.32 -15.73
C LEU A 34 1.82 -14.52 -16.45
N ALA A 35 3.13 -14.70 -16.38
CA ALA A 35 3.85 -15.78 -17.05
C ALA A 35 3.43 -17.16 -16.52
N GLU A 36 3.17 -17.30 -15.21
CA GLU A 36 2.62 -18.53 -14.60
C GLU A 36 1.23 -18.85 -15.17
N SER A 37 0.34 -17.86 -15.22
CA SER A 37 -1.01 -18.05 -15.80
C SER A 37 -0.97 -18.40 -17.28
N GLU A 38 -0.06 -17.80 -18.04
CA GLU A 38 0.14 -18.09 -19.46
C GLU A 38 0.69 -19.51 -19.66
N GLN A 39 1.59 -19.98 -18.80
CA GLN A 39 2.07 -21.35 -18.82
C GLN A 39 0.92 -22.34 -18.55
N GLU A 40 0.08 -22.08 -17.55
CA GLU A 40 -1.10 -22.90 -17.24
C GLU A 40 -2.10 -22.97 -18.41
N LEU A 41 -2.21 -21.89 -19.18
CA LEU A 41 -3.03 -21.84 -20.40
C LEU A 41 -2.39 -22.52 -21.61
N GLY A 42 -1.19 -23.10 -21.45
CA GLY A 42 -0.52 -23.88 -22.47
C GLY A 42 0.42 -23.12 -23.39
N LEU A 43 0.79 -21.88 -23.07
CA LEU A 43 1.86 -21.18 -23.77
C LEU A 43 3.20 -21.88 -23.50
N PRO A 44 4.16 -21.86 -24.45
CA PRO A 44 5.44 -22.55 -24.33
C PRO A 44 6.41 -21.80 -23.39
N ILE A 45 6.00 -21.59 -22.15
CA ILE A 45 6.80 -21.01 -21.08
C ILE A 45 7.38 -22.14 -20.25
N THR A 46 8.70 -22.10 -20.00
CA THR A 46 9.40 -23.15 -19.28
C THR A 46 9.52 -22.82 -17.78
N ASP A 47 9.63 -23.87 -16.94
CA ASP A 47 9.89 -23.71 -15.51
C ASP A 47 11.19 -22.93 -15.25
N ALA A 48 12.23 -23.15 -16.06
CA ALA A 48 13.49 -22.41 -15.95
C ALA A 48 13.31 -20.90 -16.15
N GLN A 49 12.45 -20.48 -17.08
CA GLN A 49 12.11 -19.05 -17.27
C GLN A 49 11.38 -18.48 -16.05
N LEU A 50 10.41 -19.20 -15.49
CA LEU A 50 9.70 -18.77 -14.28
C LEU A 50 10.62 -18.69 -13.06
N GLU A 51 11.50 -19.69 -12.88
CA GLU A 51 12.51 -19.69 -11.83
C GLU A 51 13.45 -18.47 -11.91
N GLN A 52 13.90 -18.16 -13.13
CA GLN A 52 14.74 -16.99 -13.36
C GLN A 52 14.02 -15.69 -13.00
N LEU A 53 12.74 -15.54 -13.37
CA LEU A 53 11.95 -14.37 -12.97
C LEU A 53 11.81 -14.28 -11.44
N ARG A 54 11.40 -15.37 -10.79
CA ARG A 54 11.22 -15.40 -9.32
C ARG A 54 12.50 -15.04 -8.56
N ALA A 55 13.65 -15.48 -9.05
CA ALA A 55 14.95 -15.22 -8.41
C ALA A 55 15.35 -13.73 -8.42
N HIS A 56 14.83 -12.93 -9.35
CA HIS A 56 15.26 -11.54 -9.57
C HIS A 56 14.14 -10.51 -9.32
N ILE A 57 13.14 -10.82 -8.48
CA ILE A 57 12.03 -9.91 -8.18
C ILE A 57 12.51 -8.58 -7.57
N THR A 58 13.54 -8.62 -6.72
CA THR A 58 14.03 -7.46 -5.97
C THR A 58 15.33 -6.86 -6.51
N ASP A 59 15.93 -7.48 -7.51
CA ASP A 59 17.22 -7.05 -8.09
C ASP A 59 17.04 -5.92 -9.11
N ILE A 60 16.63 -4.75 -8.65
CA ILE A 60 16.29 -3.63 -9.53
C ILE A 60 17.50 -2.75 -9.76
N ASP A 61 18.01 -2.69 -10.99
CA ASP A 61 19.03 -1.73 -11.41
C ASP A 61 18.35 -0.41 -11.84
N TYR A 62 18.25 0.52 -10.89
CA TYR A 62 17.63 1.82 -11.12
C TYR A 62 18.40 2.70 -12.10
N ALA A 63 19.73 2.56 -12.15
CA ALA A 63 20.54 3.33 -13.08
C ALA A 63 20.27 2.88 -14.52
N TYR A 64 20.23 1.57 -14.74
CA TYR A 64 19.89 0.99 -16.04
C TYR A 64 18.44 1.29 -16.43
N ALA A 65 17.48 1.21 -15.48
CA ALA A 65 16.09 1.57 -15.73
C ALA A 65 15.95 3.02 -16.19
N ALA A 66 16.59 3.97 -15.52
CA ALA A 66 16.56 5.38 -15.90
C ALA A 66 17.19 5.63 -17.28
N GLU A 67 18.30 4.96 -17.62
CA GLU A 67 18.91 5.04 -18.95
C GLU A 67 17.95 4.54 -20.04
N ARG A 68 17.31 3.38 -19.80
CA ARG A 68 16.32 2.81 -20.75
C ARG A 68 15.10 3.69 -20.90
N GLU A 69 14.59 4.25 -19.80
CA GLU A 69 13.44 5.17 -19.85
C GLU A 69 13.74 6.42 -20.68
N HIS A 70 14.96 6.97 -20.53
CA HIS A 70 15.39 8.09 -21.35
C HIS A 70 15.40 7.76 -22.85
N GLU A 71 15.73 6.53 -23.23
CA GLU A 71 15.74 6.08 -24.62
C GLU A 71 14.35 5.76 -25.14
N VAL A 72 13.59 4.91 -24.42
CA VAL A 72 12.31 4.41 -24.91
C VAL A 72 11.13 5.33 -24.62
N ARG A 73 11.30 6.32 -23.73
CA ARG A 73 10.27 7.30 -23.31
C ARG A 73 9.02 6.63 -22.72
N HIS A 74 9.22 5.52 -22.01
CA HIS A 74 8.14 4.74 -21.41
C HIS A 74 8.66 3.96 -20.21
N ASP A 75 8.13 4.25 -19.03
CA ASP A 75 8.56 3.69 -17.74
C ASP A 75 8.40 2.16 -17.66
N VAL A 76 7.22 1.64 -18.00
CA VAL A 76 6.98 0.18 -17.96
C VAL A 76 7.91 -0.56 -18.91
N MET A 77 8.12 -0.05 -20.13
CA MET A 77 9.04 -0.67 -21.08
C MET A 77 10.49 -0.61 -20.60
N ALA A 78 10.90 0.48 -19.94
CA ALA A 78 12.22 0.57 -19.33
C ALA A 78 12.42 -0.54 -18.26
N HIS A 79 11.40 -0.77 -17.43
CA HIS A 79 11.44 -1.84 -16.41
C HIS A 79 11.34 -3.25 -17.01
N VAL A 80 10.61 -3.46 -18.12
CA VAL A 80 10.65 -4.72 -18.89
C VAL A 80 12.06 -5.00 -19.40
N LEU A 81 12.72 -3.99 -19.97
CA LEU A 81 14.10 -4.12 -20.46
C LEU A 81 15.08 -4.40 -19.30
N THR A 82 14.92 -3.71 -18.18
CA THR A 82 15.73 -3.87 -16.98
C THR A 82 15.58 -5.28 -16.40
N TYR A 83 14.36 -5.78 -16.28
CA TYR A 83 14.09 -7.14 -15.82
C TYR A 83 14.62 -8.19 -16.81
N GLY A 84 14.43 -7.98 -18.11
CA GLY A 84 14.97 -8.85 -19.14
C GLY A 84 16.51 -8.87 -19.21
N ALA A 85 17.19 -7.83 -18.70
CA ALA A 85 18.64 -7.82 -18.65
C ALA A 85 19.21 -8.78 -17.58
N CYS A 86 18.53 -8.92 -16.43
CA CYS A 86 18.90 -9.92 -15.42
C CYS A 86 18.25 -11.31 -15.65
N CYS A 87 17.24 -11.38 -16.55
CA CYS A 87 16.53 -12.61 -16.87
C CYS A 87 16.57 -12.90 -18.38
N PRO A 88 17.73 -13.20 -18.98
CA PRO A 88 17.88 -13.31 -20.43
C PRO A 88 17.05 -14.45 -21.06
N GLU A 89 16.85 -15.57 -20.36
CA GLU A 89 16.02 -16.68 -20.85
C GLU A 89 14.52 -16.35 -20.82
N ALA A 90 14.10 -15.57 -19.82
CA ALA A 90 12.71 -15.17 -19.66
C ALA A 90 12.37 -13.88 -20.43
N LYS A 91 13.35 -13.12 -20.92
CA LYS A 91 13.14 -11.87 -21.64
C LYS A 91 12.07 -11.93 -22.74
N PRO A 92 11.99 -13.01 -23.58
CA PRO A 92 11.00 -13.09 -24.64
C PRO A 92 9.55 -13.22 -24.17
N ILE A 93 9.33 -13.64 -22.94
CA ILE A 93 7.98 -13.87 -22.36
C ILE A 93 7.55 -12.75 -21.40
N LEU A 94 8.42 -11.79 -21.12
CA LEU A 94 8.08 -10.67 -20.23
C LEU A 94 7.00 -9.79 -20.85
N HIS A 95 5.99 -9.48 -20.05
CA HIS A 95 4.90 -8.58 -20.43
C HIS A 95 4.11 -9.03 -21.67
N LEU A 96 4.10 -10.33 -21.94
CA LEU A 96 3.47 -10.90 -23.12
C LEU A 96 1.95 -10.67 -23.05
N GLY A 97 1.35 -10.17 -24.13
CA GLY A 97 -0.09 -9.92 -24.21
C GLY A 97 -0.65 -8.83 -23.29
N ALA A 98 0.16 -8.25 -22.40
CA ALA A 98 -0.29 -7.25 -21.44
C ALA A 98 -0.10 -5.81 -21.95
N THR A 99 -0.92 -4.90 -21.44
CA THR A 99 -0.71 -3.45 -21.56
C THR A 99 0.05 -2.92 -20.34
N SER A 100 0.63 -1.70 -20.45
CA SER A 100 1.33 -1.06 -19.34
C SER A 100 0.47 -0.91 -18.07
N CYS A 101 -0.82 -0.64 -18.22
CA CYS A 101 -1.77 -0.54 -17.10
C CYS A 101 -1.92 -1.86 -16.32
N TYR A 102 -1.57 -3.01 -16.90
CA TYR A 102 -1.60 -4.26 -16.16
C TYR A 102 -0.76 -4.20 -14.88
N VAL A 103 0.48 -3.75 -14.98
CA VAL A 103 1.34 -3.62 -13.79
C VAL A 103 1.07 -2.34 -13.02
N GLY A 104 0.78 -1.23 -13.71
CA GLY A 104 0.53 0.06 -13.09
C GLY A 104 -0.70 0.03 -12.17
N ASP A 105 -1.86 -0.19 -12.75
CA ASP A 105 -3.14 -0.09 -12.04
C ASP A 105 -3.30 -1.19 -10.97
N ASN A 106 -2.87 -2.43 -11.26
CA ASN A 106 -2.90 -3.49 -10.25
C ASN A 106 -1.96 -3.21 -9.08
N THR A 107 -0.78 -2.65 -9.34
CA THR A 107 0.15 -2.25 -8.27
C THR A 107 -0.46 -1.15 -7.41
N ASP A 108 -1.07 -0.14 -8.00
CA ASP A 108 -1.70 0.94 -7.25
C ASP A 108 -2.78 0.40 -6.28
N ILE A 109 -3.61 -0.54 -6.73
CA ILE A 109 -4.61 -1.21 -5.88
C ILE A 109 -3.95 -2.03 -4.76
N ILE A 110 -2.89 -2.80 -5.06
CA ILE A 110 -2.15 -3.58 -4.06
C ILE A 110 -1.56 -2.66 -2.99
N LEU A 111 -0.88 -1.57 -3.38
CA LEU A 111 -0.28 -0.63 -2.44
C LEU A 111 -1.34 0.13 -1.62
N MET A 112 -2.47 0.51 -2.22
CA MET A 112 -3.59 1.11 -1.50
C MET A 112 -4.14 0.15 -0.44
N ARG A 113 -4.32 -1.13 -0.77
CA ARG A 113 -4.76 -2.15 0.18
C ARG A 113 -3.78 -2.27 1.36
N GLU A 114 -2.47 -2.41 1.08
CA GLU A 114 -1.44 -2.48 2.11
C GLU A 114 -1.47 -1.24 3.04
N ALA A 115 -1.64 -0.06 2.46
CA ALA A 115 -1.73 1.20 3.21
C ALA A 115 -2.99 1.26 4.09
N LEU A 116 -4.14 0.85 3.57
CA LEU A 116 -5.39 0.79 4.35
C LEU A 116 -5.32 -0.23 5.49
N GLU A 117 -4.68 -1.38 5.30
CA GLU A 117 -4.45 -2.37 6.36
C GLU A 117 -3.55 -1.81 7.47
N GLN A 118 -2.53 -1.05 7.11
CA GLN A 118 -1.69 -0.34 8.08
C GLN A 118 -2.49 0.71 8.86
N ILE A 119 -3.33 1.50 8.17
CA ILE A 119 -4.20 2.50 8.81
C ILE A 119 -5.20 1.82 9.74
N ARG A 120 -5.82 0.71 9.33
CA ARG A 120 -6.73 -0.09 10.16
C ARG A 120 -6.07 -0.48 11.47
N SER A 121 -4.86 -1.02 11.41
CA SER A 121 -4.10 -1.43 12.59
C SER A 121 -3.84 -0.25 13.55
N LEU A 122 -3.46 0.90 13.02
CA LEU A 122 -3.24 2.11 13.83
C LEU A 122 -4.54 2.66 14.43
N LEU A 123 -5.62 2.64 13.65
CA LEU A 123 -6.93 3.13 14.08
C LEU A 123 -7.50 2.28 15.23
N VAL A 124 -7.39 0.95 15.14
CA VAL A 124 -7.80 0.04 16.23
C VAL A 124 -7.04 0.33 17.52
N ASN A 125 -5.72 0.60 17.43
CA ASN A 125 -4.92 0.96 18.59
C ASN A 125 -5.38 2.28 19.24
N VAL A 126 -5.74 3.28 18.43
CA VAL A 126 -6.25 4.56 18.94
C VAL A 126 -7.62 4.38 19.60
N ILE A 127 -8.52 3.61 18.98
CA ILE A 127 -9.84 3.30 19.56
C ILE A 127 -9.68 2.59 20.90
N GLN A 128 -8.79 1.60 21.00
CA GLN A 128 -8.52 0.91 22.26
C GLN A 128 -7.99 1.87 23.35
N ALA A 129 -7.02 2.72 22.99
CA ALA A 129 -6.49 3.71 23.92
C ALA A 129 -7.57 4.69 24.43
N LEU A 130 -8.49 5.11 23.54
CA LEU A 130 -9.63 5.96 23.93
C LEU A 130 -10.64 5.21 24.82
N ALA A 131 -10.88 3.92 24.56
CA ALA A 131 -11.75 3.09 25.40
C ALA A 131 -11.17 2.95 26.81
N ASP A 132 -9.89 2.65 26.95
CA ASP A 132 -9.20 2.53 28.25
C ASP A 132 -9.19 3.86 29.00
N PHE A 133 -8.95 4.96 28.27
CA PHE A 133 -9.04 6.30 28.86
C PHE A 133 -10.47 6.64 29.31
N ALA A 134 -11.46 6.33 28.50
CA ALA A 134 -12.88 6.57 28.82
C ALA A 134 -13.29 5.79 30.08
N GLU A 135 -12.90 4.53 30.18
CA GLU A 135 -13.20 3.69 31.36
C GLU A 135 -12.51 4.23 32.62
N THR A 136 -11.24 4.63 32.53
CA THR A 136 -10.47 5.20 33.62
C THR A 136 -11.12 6.49 34.18
N HIS A 137 -11.65 7.32 33.30
CA HIS A 137 -12.18 8.66 33.62
C HIS A 137 -13.72 8.74 33.58
N LYS A 138 -14.42 7.59 33.60
CA LYS A 138 -15.89 7.54 33.48
C LYS A 138 -16.62 8.28 34.61
N ALA A 139 -16.04 8.35 35.83
CA ALA A 139 -16.61 9.01 36.97
C ALA A 139 -16.04 10.44 37.20
N GLN A 140 -15.07 10.88 36.42
CA GLN A 140 -14.45 12.21 36.61
C GLN A 140 -15.36 13.31 36.06
N PRO A 141 -15.90 14.19 36.90
CA PRO A 141 -16.81 15.24 36.43
C PRO A 141 -16.07 16.32 35.64
N THR A 142 -16.74 16.86 34.64
CA THR A 142 -16.29 18.01 33.86
C THR A 142 -17.47 18.82 33.38
N LEU A 143 -17.26 20.10 33.09
CA LEU A 143 -18.31 20.97 32.58
C LEU A 143 -18.37 20.90 31.06
N ALA A 144 -19.58 20.76 30.52
CA ALA A 144 -19.83 20.97 29.11
C ALA A 144 -20.11 22.45 28.84
N TYR A 145 -19.81 22.84 27.59
CA TYR A 145 -20.09 24.18 27.08
C TYR A 145 -20.95 24.10 25.81
N THR A 146 -21.81 25.09 25.62
CA THR A 146 -22.53 25.32 24.38
C THR A 146 -22.56 26.85 24.11
N HIS A 147 -22.31 27.25 22.87
CA HIS A 147 -22.20 28.68 22.52
C HIS A 147 -21.27 29.50 23.47
N PHE A 148 -20.13 28.90 23.85
CA PHE A 148 -19.15 29.44 24.80
C PHE A 148 -19.69 29.72 26.22
N GLN A 149 -20.86 29.16 26.55
CA GLN A 149 -21.45 29.28 27.89
C GLN A 149 -21.46 27.93 28.59
N ALA A 150 -21.35 27.95 29.90
CA ALA A 150 -21.46 26.75 30.75
C ALA A 150 -22.82 26.09 30.55
N ALA A 151 -22.77 24.76 30.30
CA ALA A 151 -23.94 23.92 30.10
C ALA A 151 -24.00 22.85 31.20
N GLN A 152 -24.48 21.66 30.85
CA GLN A 152 -24.66 20.58 31.83
C GLN A 152 -23.35 19.92 32.24
N PRO A 153 -23.20 19.45 33.49
CA PRO A 153 -22.12 18.57 33.88
C PRO A 153 -22.12 17.28 33.08
N LYS A 154 -20.93 16.79 32.78
CA LYS A 154 -20.69 15.47 32.18
C LYS A 154 -19.40 14.87 32.74
N THR A 155 -18.94 13.74 32.21
CA THR A 155 -17.67 13.17 32.62
C THR A 155 -16.61 13.25 31.53
N VAL A 156 -15.34 13.21 31.93
CA VAL A 156 -14.20 13.18 31.01
C VAL A 156 -14.27 11.92 30.14
N GLY A 157 -14.57 10.76 30.75
CA GLY A 157 -14.74 9.51 30.00
C GLY A 157 -15.82 9.59 28.93
N LYS A 158 -17.00 10.19 29.26
CA LYS A 158 -18.06 10.40 28.27
C LYS A 158 -17.61 11.28 27.08
N ARG A 159 -16.72 12.25 27.30
CA ARG A 159 -16.16 13.07 26.23
C ARG A 159 -15.28 12.22 25.30
N ALA A 160 -14.47 11.33 25.85
CA ALA A 160 -13.61 10.44 25.07
C ALA A 160 -14.44 9.43 24.22
N THR A 161 -15.60 8.98 24.71
CA THR A 161 -16.47 8.08 23.92
C THR A 161 -17.05 8.75 22.67
N LEU A 162 -17.19 10.08 22.65
CA LEU A 162 -17.63 10.78 21.43
C LEU A 162 -16.56 10.72 20.34
N TRP A 163 -15.29 10.91 20.72
CA TRP A 163 -14.18 10.76 19.78
C TRP A 163 -14.01 9.31 19.30
N ALA A 164 -14.14 8.34 20.23
CA ALA A 164 -14.10 6.92 19.87
C ALA A 164 -15.24 6.55 18.90
N GLN A 165 -16.44 7.14 19.05
CA GLN A 165 -17.56 6.90 18.13
C GLN A 165 -17.25 7.36 16.70
N ASP A 166 -16.65 8.53 16.53
CA ASP A 166 -16.25 9.03 15.21
C ASP A 166 -15.26 8.07 14.53
N LEU A 167 -14.24 7.62 15.29
CA LEU A 167 -13.23 6.69 14.79
C LEU A 167 -13.78 5.27 14.53
N LEU A 168 -14.82 4.83 15.26
CA LEU A 168 -15.51 3.58 14.96
C LEU A 168 -16.26 3.65 13.62
N MET A 169 -16.91 4.78 13.34
CA MET A 169 -17.54 5.00 12.03
C MET A 169 -16.52 5.04 10.89
N ASP A 170 -15.35 5.63 11.13
CA ASP A 170 -14.24 5.62 10.17
C ASP A 170 -13.71 4.19 9.95
N LEU A 171 -13.61 3.37 11.02
CA LEU A 171 -13.19 1.97 10.92
C LEU A 171 -14.16 1.14 10.09
N GLU A 172 -15.47 1.31 10.29
CA GLU A 172 -16.50 0.62 9.49
C GLU A 172 -16.35 0.96 7.99
N GLN A 173 -16.13 2.23 7.66
CA GLN A 173 -15.91 2.65 6.28
C GLN A 173 -14.62 2.09 5.70
N LEU A 174 -13.55 2.05 6.48
CA LEU A 174 -12.27 1.51 6.06
C LEU A 174 -12.34 0.00 5.81
N GLU A 175 -13.03 -0.75 6.66
CA GLU A 175 -13.25 -2.19 6.46
C GLU A 175 -14.09 -2.46 5.23
N PHE A 176 -15.15 -1.66 5.00
CA PHE A 176 -15.94 -1.75 3.77
C PHE A 176 -15.05 -1.53 2.52
N GLN A 177 -14.17 -0.53 2.53
CA GLN A 177 -13.26 -0.31 1.40
C GLN A 177 -12.29 -1.48 1.20
N LEU A 178 -11.73 -2.05 2.27
CA LEU A 178 -10.83 -3.20 2.20
C LEU A 178 -11.50 -4.47 1.66
N GLU A 179 -12.79 -4.63 1.91
CA GLU A 179 -13.58 -5.76 1.38
C GLU A 179 -13.86 -5.62 -0.13
N HIS A 180 -13.97 -4.39 -0.64
CA HIS A 180 -14.42 -4.10 -2.00
C HIS A 180 -13.34 -3.57 -2.95
N LEU A 181 -12.13 -3.36 -2.44
CA LEU A 181 -10.99 -2.85 -3.22
C LEU A 181 -10.34 -3.92 -4.09
#